data_0f32eda54bc739185be6adab53ab0dd9
#
_entry.id   0f32eda54bc739185be6adab53ab0dd9
#
_cell.length_a   1.000
_cell.length_b   1.000
_cell.length_c   1.000
_cell.angle_alpha   90.00
_cell.angle_beta   90.00
_cell.angle_gamma   90.00
#
_symmetry.space_group_name_H-M   'P 1'
#
loop_
_entity.id
_entity.type
_entity.pdbx_description
1 polymer ?
#
loop_
_entity_poly.entity_id
_entity_poly.type
_entity_poly.pdbx_seq_one_letter_code
_entity_poly.pdbx_strand_id
1 'polypeptide(L)'
;MQKAFIGLALRNEELLKSNDQLKQQLDGVLQELNAIKQEREEKAARKEARANRKRLPKRDPMTAQIYKELIKEGEGPTYLNARLRLALCLLAVTGIRINELLNIKVSDLTTLIQEDWIAIDRSKRGPSNHKAFLTKEGKKIIQDRKKDFELIFLMKELDAYLFTSESDHFKKLRREAITRDVNKVMRLVSKQLPGQPNVTSHSFRIGYITQLWKDSKDIEFVKQTIGHRKLDTTSTYVT
;
A
#
# COMPACT_ATOMS: atom_id res chain seq x y z
N MET A 1 -50.12 6.37 -66.57
CA MET A 1 -49.28 5.20 -66.14
C MET A 1 -47.84 5.58 -65.80
N GLN A 2 -47.09 6.38 -66.54
CA GLN A 2 -45.69 6.76 -66.29
C GLN A 2 -45.44 7.42 -64.94
N LYS A 3 -46.31 8.36 -64.48
CA LYS A 3 -46.14 9.05 -63.18
C LYS A 3 -46.24 8.09 -61.95
N ALA A 4 -47.08 7.06 -62.04
CA ALA A 4 -47.21 6.06 -60.97
C ALA A 4 -45.96 5.16 -60.87
N PHE A 5 -45.34 4.84 -62.02
CA PHE A 5 -44.13 4.05 -62.06
C PHE A 5 -42.91 4.78 -61.46
N ILE A 6 -42.79 6.11 -61.71
CA ILE A 6 -41.72 6.93 -61.12
C ILE A 6 -41.90 7.05 -59.62
N GLY A 7 -43.13 7.22 -59.14
CA GLY A 7 -43.41 7.28 -57.69
C GLY A 7 -43.06 5.98 -56.94
N LEU A 8 -43.33 4.83 -57.58
CA LEU A 8 -42.94 3.52 -57.02
C LEU A 8 -41.42 3.29 -57.00
N ALA A 9 -40.72 3.72 -58.04
CA ALA A 9 -39.25 3.64 -58.09
C ALA A 9 -38.57 4.50 -57.01
N LEU A 10 -38.99 5.74 -56.79
CA LEU A 10 -38.51 6.63 -55.73
C LEU A 10 -38.77 6.04 -54.35
N ARG A 11 -39.95 5.48 -54.11
CA ARG A 11 -40.28 4.84 -52.84
C ARG A 11 -39.46 3.60 -52.56
N ASN A 12 -39.13 2.81 -53.59
CA ASN A 12 -38.22 1.69 -53.46
C ASN A 12 -36.77 2.11 -53.12
N GLU A 13 -36.29 3.20 -53.70
CA GLU A 13 -34.98 3.76 -53.33
C GLU A 13 -34.91 4.23 -51.88
N GLU A 14 -35.97 4.93 -51.41
CA GLU A 14 -36.08 5.35 -50.02
C GLU A 14 -36.09 4.14 -49.04
N LEU A 15 -36.84 3.10 -49.39
CA LEU A 15 -36.90 1.86 -48.60
C LEU A 15 -35.54 1.13 -48.58
N LEU A 16 -34.81 1.11 -49.68
CA LEU A 16 -33.48 0.52 -49.73
C LEU A 16 -32.51 1.32 -48.85
N LYS A 17 -32.49 2.65 -48.93
CA LYS A 17 -31.67 3.49 -48.05
C LYS A 17 -32.00 3.30 -46.56
N SER A 18 -33.30 3.21 -46.22
CA SER A 18 -33.76 2.94 -44.86
C SER A 18 -33.29 1.56 -44.34
N ASN A 19 -33.39 0.55 -45.19
CA ASN A 19 -32.91 -0.81 -44.87
C ASN A 19 -31.39 -0.86 -44.63
N ASP A 20 -30.62 -0.12 -45.45
CA ASP A 20 -29.17 -0.06 -45.24
C ASP A 20 -28.79 0.67 -43.96
N GLN A 21 -29.51 1.71 -43.60
CA GLN A 21 -29.33 2.40 -42.29
C GLN A 21 -29.68 1.47 -41.13
N LEU A 22 -30.80 0.70 -41.23
CA LEU A 22 -31.15 -0.25 -40.17
C LEU A 22 -30.15 -1.38 -40.04
N LYS A 23 -29.55 -1.87 -41.12
CA LYS A 23 -28.46 -2.85 -41.09
C LYS A 23 -27.23 -2.29 -40.37
N GLN A 24 -26.80 -1.08 -40.70
CA GLN A 24 -25.66 -0.44 -40.01
C GLN A 24 -25.92 -0.27 -38.52
N GLN A 25 -27.13 0.12 -38.13
CA GLN A 25 -27.50 0.22 -36.70
C GLN A 25 -27.48 -1.15 -36.02
N LEU A 26 -27.98 -2.19 -36.67
CA LEU A 26 -27.98 -3.55 -36.16
C LEU A 26 -26.55 -4.07 -35.96
N ASP A 27 -25.67 -3.85 -36.91
CA ASP A 27 -24.27 -4.24 -36.84
C ASP A 27 -23.54 -3.50 -35.68
N GLY A 28 -23.83 -2.21 -35.48
CA GLY A 28 -23.34 -1.45 -34.35
C GLY A 28 -23.78 -2.04 -33.00
N VAL A 29 -25.07 -2.34 -32.84
CA VAL A 29 -25.60 -2.96 -31.62
C VAL A 29 -25.00 -4.35 -31.38
N LEU A 30 -24.82 -5.14 -32.44
CA LEU A 30 -24.18 -6.46 -32.33
C LEU A 30 -22.72 -6.35 -31.85
N GLN A 31 -21.97 -5.37 -32.35
CA GLN A 31 -20.60 -5.12 -31.89
C GLN A 31 -20.56 -4.74 -30.41
N GLU A 32 -21.42 -3.84 -29.96
CA GLU A 32 -21.52 -3.46 -28.54
C GLU A 32 -21.90 -4.65 -27.66
N LEU A 33 -22.83 -5.47 -28.10
CA LEU A 33 -23.28 -6.65 -27.36
C LEU A 33 -22.17 -7.70 -27.21
N ASN A 34 -21.37 -7.88 -28.25
CA ASN A 34 -20.20 -8.76 -28.23
C ASN A 34 -19.11 -8.21 -27.28
N ALA A 35 -18.85 -6.89 -27.28
CA ALA A 35 -17.91 -6.27 -26.36
C ALA A 35 -18.36 -6.45 -24.90
N ILE A 36 -19.64 -6.26 -24.60
CA ILE A 36 -20.21 -6.50 -23.26
C ILE A 36 -20.08 -7.96 -22.82
N LYS A 37 -20.32 -8.91 -23.75
CA LYS A 37 -20.13 -10.33 -23.45
C LYS A 37 -18.69 -10.65 -23.11
N GLN A 38 -17.74 -10.19 -23.91
CA GLN A 38 -16.30 -10.39 -23.65
C GLN A 38 -15.88 -9.81 -22.30
N GLU A 39 -16.33 -8.59 -21.98
CA GLU A 39 -16.02 -7.98 -20.67
C GLU A 39 -16.58 -8.81 -19.49
N ARG A 40 -17.78 -9.37 -19.63
CA ARG A 40 -18.38 -10.24 -18.61
C ARG A 40 -17.61 -11.56 -18.46
N GLU A 41 -17.20 -12.17 -19.54
CA GLU A 41 -16.40 -13.40 -19.55
C GLU A 41 -15.02 -13.16 -18.91
N GLU A 42 -14.35 -12.05 -19.26
CA GLU A 42 -13.09 -11.69 -18.60
C GLU A 42 -13.26 -11.43 -17.09
N LYS A 43 -14.33 -10.75 -16.70
CA LYS A 43 -14.62 -10.52 -15.26
C LYS A 43 -14.90 -11.84 -14.54
N ALA A 44 -15.62 -12.77 -15.17
CA ALA A 44 -15.88 -14.09 -14.62
C ALA A 44 -14.59 -14.91 -14.49
N ALA A 45 -13.76 -14.96 -15.53
CA ALA A 45 -12.46 -15.63 -15.51
C ALA A 45 -11.52 -15.06 -14.44
N ARG A 46 -11.47 -13.73 -14.30
CA ARG A 46 -10.69 -13.08 -13.22
C ARG A 46 -11.22 -13.42 -11.82
N LYS A 47 -12.54 -13.55 -11.66
CA LYS A 47 -13.19 -13.96 -10.39
C LYS A 47 -12.86 -15.40 -10.05
N GLU A 48 -12.93 -16.29 -11.02
CA GLU A 48 -12.59 -17.71 -10.87
C GLU A 48 -11.11 -17.90 -10.58
N ALA A 49 -10.21 -17.24 -11.30
CA ALA A 49 -8.78 -17.26 -11.04
C ALA A 49 -8.43 -16.73 -9.62
N ARG A 50 -9.22 -15.79 -9.08
CA ARG A 50 -9.06 -15.33 -7.68
C ARG A 50 -9.57 -16.36 -6.68
N ALA A 51 -10.69 -17.03 -6.95
CA ALA A 51 -11.24 -18.08 -6.08
C ALA A 51 -10.29 -19.28 -5.99
N ASN A 52 -9.67 -19.66 -7.11
CA ASN A 52 -8.73 -20.77 -7.21
C ASN A 52 -7.31 -20.45 -6.73
N ARG A 53 -7.01 -19.18 -6.38
CA ARG A 53 -5.71 -18.83 -5.81
C ARG A 53 -5.52 -19.51 -4.46
N LYS A 54 -4.47 -20.31 -4.35
CA LYS A 54 -4.02 -20.86 -3.07
C LYS A 54 -3.82 -19.72 -2.06
N ARG A 55 -4.55 -19.75 -0.96
CA ARG A 55 -4.42 -18.73 0.08
C ARG A 55 -3.01 -18.79 0.64
N LEU A 56 -2.31 -17.63 0.60
CA LEU A 56 -1.02 -17.52 1.25
C LEU A 56 -1.19 -17.70 2.76
N PRO A 57 -0.22 -18.32 3.44
CA PRO A 57 -0.23 -18.46 4.89
C PRO A 57 -0.46 -17.10 5.57
N LYS A 58 -1.24 -17.09 6.66
CA LYS A 58 -1.46 -15.88 7.45
C LYS A 58 -0.10 -15.38 7.94
N ARG A 59 0.09 -14.07 7.88
CA ARG A 59 1.32 -13.42 8.36
C ARG A 59 1.26 -13.26 9.85
N ASP A 60 2.38 -13.52 10.50
CA ASP A 60 2.51 -13.30 11.93
C ASP A 60 2.70 -11.82 12.24
N PRO A 61 2.22 -11.34 13.41
CA PRO A 61 2.44 -9.96 13.84
C PRO A 61 3.92 -9.74 14.19
N MET A 62 4.39 -8.51 14.04
CA MET A 62 5.68 -8.10 14.57
C MET A 62 5.61 -8.09 16.09
N THR A 63 6.46 -8.89 16.74
CA THR A 63 6.63 -8.90 18.19
C THR A 63 7.89 -8.11 18.58
N ALA A 64 7.99 -7.73 19.86
CA ALA A 64 9.18 -7.06 20.40
C ALA A 64 10.45 -7.90 20.21
N GLN A 65 10.37 -9.21 20.37
CA GLN A 65 11.48 -10.13 20.15
C GLN A 65 11.93 -10.14 18.70
N ILE A 66 10.99 -10.30 17.74
CA ILE A 66 11.32 -10.29 16.32
C ILE A 66 11.92 -8.94 15.93
N TYR A 67 11.37 -7.83 16.43
CA TYR A 67 11.91 -6.48 16.17
C TYR A 67 13.35 -6.33 16.67
N LYS A 68 13.65 -6.80 17.88
CA LYS A 68 15.00 -6.75 18.47
C LYS A 68 16.02 -7.49 17.60
N GLU A 69 15.69 -8.69 17.13
CA GLU A 69 16.58 -9.46 16.24
C GLU A 69 16.75 -8.78 14.88
N LEU A 70 15.68 -8.16 14.32
CA LEU A 70 15.79 -7.38 13.08
C LEU A 70 16.75 -6.20 13.21
N ILE A 71 16.70 -5.48 14.34
CA ILE A 71 17.61 -4.35 14.61
C ILE A 71 19.05 -4.87 14.73
N LYS A 72 19.26 -5.96 15.43
CA LYS A 72 20.57 -6.59 15.59
C LYS A 72 21.18 -6.99 14.24
N GLU A 73 20.40 -7.63 13.36
CA GLU A 73 20.84 -7.94 11.99
C GLU A 73 21.09 -6.69 11.12
N GLY A 74 20.46 -5.56 11.46
CA GLY A 74 20.69 -4.26 10.84
C GLY A 74 21.86 -3.47 11.44
N GLU A 75 22.59 -4.01 12.44
CA GLU A 75 23.71 -3.32 13.05
C GLU A 75 24.87 -3.14 12.06
N GLY A 76 25.64 -2.06 12.27
CA GLY A 76 26.78 -1.72 11.46
C GLY A 76 26.97 -0.19 11.34
N PRO A 77 28.17 0.26 11.00
CA PRO A 77 28.52 1.67 10.99
C PRO A 77 28.13 2.42 9.71
N THR A 78 27.65 1.71 8.69
CA THR A 78 27.38 2.31 7.38
C THR A 78 26.05 3.09 7.35
N TYR A 79 25.97 4.08 6.46
CA TYR A 79 24.70 4.77 6.18
C TYR A 79 23.57 3.80 5.78
N LEU A 80 23.90 2.75 5.03
CA LEU A 80 22.92 1.74 4.64
C LEU A 80 22.34 0.99 5.84
N ASN A 81 23.16 0.68 6.84
CA ASN A 81 22.72 0.06 8.10
C ASN A 81 21.81 1.01 8.88
N ALA A 82 22.21 2.28 9.08
CA ALA A 82 21.39 3.28 9.76
C ALA A 82 20.05 3.49 9.03
N ARG A 83 20.06 3.61 7.71
CA ARG A 83 18.86 3.72 6.88
C ARG A 83 17.93 2.52 7.04
N LEU A 84 18.48 1.31 7.08
CA LEU A 84 17.68 0.08 7.30
C LEU A 84 17.06 0.08 8.70
N ARG A 85 17.84 0.37 9.76
CA ARG A 85 17.30 0.43 11.13
C ARG A 85 16.20 1.49 11.27
N LEU A 86 16.37 2.66 10.65
CA LEU A 86 15.32 3.70 10.62
C LEU A 86 14.07 3.23 9.87
N ALA A 87 14.22 2.53 8.76
CA ALA A 87 13.06 1.97 8.04
C ALA A 87 12.30 0.96 8.91
N LEU A 88 13.01 0.04 9.56
CA LEU A 88 12.43 -0.94 10.49
C LEU A 88 11.75 -0.25 11.67
N CYS A 89 12.41 0.78 12.25
CA CYS A 89 11.88 1.57 13.36
C CYS A 89 10.56 2.25 12.96
N LEU A 90 10.54 3.04 11.89
CA LEU A 90 9.36 3.78 11.46
C LEU A 90 8.21 2.86 11.07
N LEU A 91 8.49 1.74 10.42
CA LEU A 91 7.46 0.73 10.14
C LEU A 91 6.86 0.16 11.42
N ALA A 92 7.67 -0.08 12.46
CA ALA A 92 7.22 -0.63 13.74
C ALA A 92 6.39 0.37 14.55
N VAL A 93 6.84 1.62 14.65
CA VAL A 93 6.23 2.61 15.55
C VAL A 93 5.02 3.36 14.98
N THR A 94 4.82 3.30 13.65
CA THR A 94 3.73 4.02 12.96
C THR A 94 2.78 3.11 12.19
N GLY A 95 3.16 1.86 11.97
CA GLY A 95 2.38 0.90 11.19
C GLY A 95 2.13 1.31 9.73
N ILE A 96 2.93 2.22 9.17
CA ILE A 96 2.82 2.67 7.78
C ILE A 96 3.20 1.58 6.79
N ARG A 97 2.82 1.77 5.54
CA ARG A 97 3.24 0.89 4.43
C ARG A 97 4.58 1.37 3.87
N ILE A 98 5.33 0.46 3.26
CA ILE A 98 6.63 0.82 2.63
C ILE A 98 6.49 1.97 1.62
N ASN A 99 5.40 2.04 0.86
CA ASN A 99 5.19 3.16 -0.06
C ASN A 99 4.99 4.51 0.66
N GLU A 100 4.35 4.48 1.82
CA GLU A 100 4.10 5.65 2.65
C GLU A 100 5.42 6.09 3.32
N LEU A 101 6.24 5.13 3.75
CA LEU A 101 7.57 5.36 4.33
C LEU A 101 8.48 6.21 3.41
N LEU A 102 8.44 5.96 2.11
CA LEU A 102 9.29 6.66 1.13
C LEU A 102 8.94 8.14 0.93
N ASN A 103 7.79 8.58 1.39
CA ASN A 103 7.36 9.98 1.30
C ASN A 103 7.74 10.81 2.54
N ILE A 104 8.27 10.17 3.59
CA ILE A 104 8.67 10.84 4.82
C ILE A 104 9.87 11.73 4.55
N LYS A 105 9.78 12.97 5.00
CA LYS A 105 10.85 13.95 5.04
C LYS A 105 11.55 13.95 6.40
N VAL A 106 12.72 14.58 6.46
CA VAL A 106 13.45 14.75 7.73
C VAL A 106 12.64 15.60 8.72
N SER A 107 11.95 16.63 8.26
CA SER A 107 11.03 17.44 9.08
C SER A 107 9.91 16.64 9.75
N ASP A 108 9.43 15.59 9.11
CA ASP A 108 8.40 14.73 9.68
C ASP A 108 8.90 13.96 10.91
N LEU A 109 10.22 13.65 10.95
CA LEU A 109 10.85 13.02 12.12
C LEU A 109 10.89 13.96 13.31
N THR A 110 11.07 15.25 13.08
CA THR A 110 11.04 16.26 14.14
C THR A 110 9.68 16.26 14.82
N THR A 111 8.60 16.29 14.03
CA THR A 111 7.23 16.20 14.54
C THR A 111 7.00 14.89 15.30
N LEU A 112 7.46 13.75 14.72
CA LEU A 112 7.32 12.44 15.37
C LEU A 112 8.00 12.37 16.73
N ILE A 113 9.20 12.97 16.87
CA ILE A 113 9.98 12.95 18.11
C ILE A 113 9.42 13.93 19.16
N GLN A 114 8.96 15.10 18.72
CA GLN A 114 8.49 16.16 19.61
C GLN A 114 7.03 16.03 20.01
N GLU A 115 6.19 15.60 19.09
CA GLU A 115 4.73 15.61 19.25
C GLU A 115 4.09 14.21 19.28
N ASP A 116 4.88 13.14 19.20
CA ASP A 116 4.41 11.74 19.23
C ASP A 116 3.51 11.34 18.06
N TRP A 117 3.50 12.07 16.96
CA TRP A 117 2.75 11.73 15.76
C TRP A 117 3.46 12.15 14.48
N ILE A 118 3.04 11.57 13.37
CA ILE A 118 3.50 11.91 12.01
C ILE A 118 2.31 12.02 11.07
N ALA A 119 2.33 13.01 10.19
CA ALA A 119 1.37 13.13 9.10
C ALA A 119 1.76 12.23 7.92
N ILE A 120 0.81 11.49 7.38
CA ILE A 120 1.07 10.52 6.32
C ILE A 120 -0.03 10.60 5.27
N ASP A 121 0.37 10.66 4.01
CA ASP A 121 -0.54 10.46 2.89
C ASP A 121 -0.78 8.97 2.68
N ARG A 122 -1.96 8.50 3.06
CA ARG A 122 -2.29 7.09 2.96
C ARG A 122 -2.42 6.64 1.51
N SER A 123 -1.67 5.65 1.12
CA SER A 123 -1.77 5.02 -0.19
C SER A 123 -3.12 4.32 -0.39
N LYS A 124 -3.48 4.01 -1.63
CA LYS A 124 -4.68 3.23 -1.99
C LYS A 124 -6.01 3.82 -1.48
N ARG A 125 -6.32 5.06 -1.90
CA ARG A 125 -7.58 5.74 -1.57
C ARG A 125 -7.77 6.05 -0.08
N GLY A 126 -6.70 6.08 0.71
CA GLY A 126 -6.74 6.56 2.09
C GLY A 126 -6.74 8.09 2.15
N PRO A 127 -6.98 8.68 3.33
CA PRO A 127 -6.92 10.12 3.52
C PRO A 127 -5.50 10.65 3.32
N SER A 128 -5.39 11.89 2.82
CA SER A 128 -4.17 12.68 2.88
C SER A 128 -3.98 13.28 4.26
N ASN A 129 -2.75 13.64 4.60
CA ASN A 129 -2.38 14.28 5.87
C ASN A 129 -2.93 13.55 7.10
N HIS A 130 -2.89 12.22 7.08
CA HIS A 130 -3.45 11.37 8.11
C HIS A 130 -2.46 11.18 9.26
N LYS A 131 -2.86 11.48 10.49
CA LYS A 131 -2.01 11.35 11.68
C LYS A 131 -1.85 9.90 12.12
N ALA A 132 -0.60 9.44 12.22
CA ALA A 132 -0.23 8.18 12.88
C ALA A 132 0.45 8.51 14.22
N PHE A 133 -0.10 7.99 15.31
CA PHE A 133 0.36 8.28 16.67
C PHE A 133 1.33 7.22 17.17
N LEU A 134 2.30 7.61 17.98
CA LEU A 134 3.17 6.67 18.69
C LEU A 134 2.40 5.95 19.80
N THR A 135 2.64 4.65 19.90
CA THR A 135 2.25 3.88 21.09
C THR A 135 3.26 4.12 22.22
N LYS A 136 2.92 3.72 23.46
CA LYS A 136 3.86 3.77 24.60
C LYS A 136 5.16 3.02 24.28
N GLU A 137 5.07 1.86 23.66
CA GLU A 137 6.25 1.09 23.23
C GLU A 137 6.97 1.77 22.06
N GLY A 138 6.24 2.40 21.15
CA GLY A 138 6.81 3.17 20.04
C GLY A 138 7.71 4.31 20.52
N LYS A 139 7.35 5.00 21.60
CA LYS A 139 8.19 6.05 22.20
C LYS A 139 9.53 5.50 22.69
N LYS A 140 9.53 4.36 23.36
CA LYS A 140 10.77 3.69 23.81
C LYS A 140 11.65 3.32 22.61
N ILE A 141 11.06 2.74 21.58
CA ILE A 141 11.78 2.38 20.35
C ILE A 141 12.45 3.62 19.71
N ILE A 142 11.77 4.77 19.66
CA ILE A 142 12.34 6.03 19.16
C ILE A 142 13.53 6.44 20.01
N GLN A 143 13.41 6.41 21.33
CA GLN A 143 14.51 6.73 22.26
C GLN A 143 15.72 5.83 22.07
N ASP A 144 15.52 4.53 21.92
CA ASP A 144 16.59 3.55 21.67
C ASP A 144 17.31 3.80 20.33
N ARG A 145 16.66 4.45 19.38
CA ARG A 145 17.25 4.77 18.06
C ARG A 145 17.71 6.22 17.92
N LYS A 146 17.80 6.98 19.01
CA LYS A 146 18.18 8.38 19.01
C LYS A 146 19.45 8.68 18.20
N LYS A 147 20.49 7.85 18.32
CA LYS A 147 21.74 8.00 17.56
C LYS A 147 21.54 7.89 16.04
N ASP A 148 20.66 7.01 15.58
CA ASP A 148 20.33 6.87 14.15
C ASP A 148 19.60 8.11 13.63
N PHE A 149 18.71 8.71 14.44
CA PHE A 149 18.02 9.97 14.11
C PHE A 149 19.00 11.15 14.09
N GLU A 150 19.88 11.27 15.09
CA GLU A 150 20.91 12.31 15.14
C GLU A 150 21.81 12.26 13.91
N LEU A 151 22.25 11.07 13.49
CA LEU A 151 23.03 10.90 12.28
C LEU A 151 22.30 11.46 11.04
N ILE A 152 21.01 11.19 10.91
CA ILE A 152 20.22 11.70 9.79
C ILE A 152 20.08 13.22 9.84
N PHE A 153 19.83 13.81 11.00
CA PHE A 153 19.75 15.27 11.16
C PHE A 153 21.09 15.97 10.85
N LEU A 154 22.21 15.30 11.09
CA LEU A 154 23.51 15.82 10.71
C LEU A 154 23.80 15.71 9.21
N MET A 155 23.23 14.73 8.54
CA MET A 155 23.53 14.42 7.14
C MET A 155 22.56 15.03 6.14
N LYS A 156 21.38 15.50 6.57
CA LYS A 156 20.29 15.88 5.66
C LYS A 156 19.59 17.15 6.09
N GLU A 157 19.19 17.94 5.09
CA GLU A 157 18.30 19.08 5.25
C GLU A 157 16.89 18.65 5.69
N LEU A 158 16.16 19.54 6.38
CA LEU A 158 14.83 19.23 6.92
C LEU A 158 13.78 18.89 5.85
N ASP A 159 13.87 19.48 4.67
CA ASP A 159 12.93 19.27 3.56
C ASP A 159 13.32 18.07 2.67
N ALA A 160 14.51 17.49 2.91
CA ALA A 160 14.96 16.32 2.15
C ALA A 160 14.15 15.06 2.50
N TYR A 161 14.03 14.16 1.53
CA TYR A 161 13.49 12.84 1.80
C TYR A 161 14.39 12.04 2.74
N LEU A 162 13.78 11.36 3.70
CA LEU A 162 14.51 10.53 4.66
C LEU A 162 15.24 9.36 3.96
N PHE A 163 14.56 8.71 3.03
CA PHE A 163 15.05 7.52 2.33
C PHE A 163 15.52 7.86 0.92
N THR A 164 16.83 8.09 0.79
CA THR A 164 17.48 8.41 -0.47
C THR A 164 18.55 7.38 -0.83
N SER A 165 19.09 7.48 -2.05
CA SER A 165 20.26 6.73 -2.45
C SER A 165 21.50 7.23 -1.66
N GLU A 166 22.50 6.38 -1.50
CA GLU A 166 23.80 6.79 -0.95
C GLU A 166 24.56 7.69 -1.91
N SER A 167 24.40 7.46 -3.21
CA SER A 167 25.06 8.25 -4.26
C SER A 167 24.34 9.56 -4.60
N ASP A 168 23.06 9.72 -4.19
CA ASP A 168 22.26 10.91 -4.50
C ASP A 168 21.27 11.17 -3.34
N HIS A 169 21.65 12.10 -2.47
CA HIS A 169 20.87 12.46 -1.28
C HIS A 169 19.58 13.23 -1.57
N PHE A 170 19.40 13.72 -2.79
CA PHE A 170 18.18 14.42 -3.21
C PHE A 170 17.14 13.50 -3.84
N LYS A 171 17.59 12.36 -4.37
CA LYS A 171 16.72 11.42 -5.06
C LYS A 171 16.11 10.40 -4.12
N LYS A 172 14.77 10.44 -4.02
CA LYS A 172 13.99 9.46 -3.27
C LYS A 172 14.30 8.03 -3.73
N LEU A 173 14.49 7.12 -2.78
CA LEU A 173 14.75 5.72 -3.04
C LEU A 173 13.57 5.07 -3.77
N ARG A 174 13.85 4.13 -4.67
CA ARG A 174 12.80 3.31 -5.30
C ARG A 174 12.22 2.33 -4.29
N ARG A 175 10.91 2.06 -4.41
CA ARG A 175 10.21 1.11 -3.56
C ARG A 175 10.87 -0.26 -3.52
N GLU A 176 11.31 -0.74 -4.68
CA GLU A 176 11.91 -2.07 -4.85
C GLU A 176 13.19 -2.20 -4.02
N ALA A 177 14.01 -1.14 -3.93
CA ALA A 177 15.25 -1.15 -3.17
C ALA A 177 14.98 -1.32 -1.67
N ILE A 178 14.16 -0.46 -1.05
CA ILE A 178 13.85 -0.54 0.38
C ILE A 178 13.08 -1.83 0.71
N THR A 179 12.18 -2.27 -0.17
CA THR A 179 11.43 -3.52 0.01
C THR A 179 12.36 -4.73 0.01
N ARG A 180 13.35 -4.75 -0.88
CA ARG A 180 14.35 -5.80 -0.95
C ARG A 180 15.18 -5.85 0.33
N ASP A 181 15.67 -4.69 0.80
CA ASP A 181 16.52 -4.59 1.98
C ASP A 181 15.75 -5.04 3.24
N VAL A 182 14.55 -4.54 3.47
CA VAL A 182 13.68 -4.94 4.59
C VAL A 182 13.34 -6.43 4.52
N ASN A 183 12.90 -6.94 3.36
CA ASN A 183 12.51 -8.35 3.24
C ASN A 183 13.71 -9.32 3.32
N LYS A 184 14.91 -8.87 2.95
CA LYS A 184 16.14 -9.67 3.12
C LYS A 184 16.38 -9.96 4.61
N VAL A 185 16.38 -8.93 5.44
CA VAL A 185 16.60 -9.07 6.88
C VAL A 185 15.46 -9.85 7.54
N MET A 186 14.23 -9.58 7.18
CA MET A 186 13.07 -10.31 7.73
C MET A 186 13.13 -11.82 7.43
N ARG A 187 13.56 -12.20 6.23
CA ARG A 187 13.75 -13.63 5.89
C ARG A 187 14.88 -14.28 6.67
N LEU A 188 15.98 -13.56 6.92
CA LEU A 188 17.07 -14.06 7.73
C LEU A 188 16.61 -14.32 9.16
N VAL A 189 16.03 -13.33 9.81
CA VAL A 189 15.54 -13.43 11.19
C VAL A 189 14.43 -14.49 11.32
N SER A 190 13.49 -14.57 10.37
CA SER A 190 12.45 -15.61 10.36
C SER A 190 13.04 -17.03 10.40
N LYS A 191 14.13 -17.28 9.66
CA LYS A 191 14.79 -18.59 9.63
C LYS A 191 15.54 -18.92 10.92
N GLN A 192 16.04 -17.92 11.64
CA GLN A 192 16.82 -18.07 12.87
C GLN A 192 15.92 -18.27 14.10
N LEU A 193 14.69 -17.75 14.05
CA LEU A 193 13.78 -17.83 15.19
C LEU A 193 13.03 -19.19 15.27
N PRO A 194 12.77 -19.68 16.50
CA PRO A 194 11.94 -20.85 16.73
C PRO A 194 10.56 -20.68 16.08
N GLY A 195 10.06 -21.75 15.44
CA GLY A 195 8.77 -21.73 14.76
C GLY A 195 8.76 -21.00 13.42
N GLN A 196 9.89 -20.42 12.98
CA GLN A 196 10.07 -19.74 11.70
C GLN A 196 8.88 -18.84 11.33
N PRO A 197 8.61 -17.77 12.10
CA PRO A 197 7.43 -16.95 11.93
C PRO A 197 7.35 -16.36 10.51
N ASN A 198 6.16 -16.42 9.91
CA ASN A 198 5.93 -15.89 8.57
C ASN A 198 5.81 -14.35 8.59
N VAL A 199 6.95 -13.67 8.72
CA VAL A 199 6.99 -12.21 8.81
C VAL A 199 7.37 -11.55 7.48
N THR A 200 6.70 -10.44 7.19
CA THR A 200 6.94 -9.58 6.05
C THR A 200 6.82 -8.11 6.49
N SER A 201 7.12 -7.17 5.60
CA SER A 201 6.93 -5.75 5.90
C SER A 201 5.50 -5.39 6.37
N HIS A 202 4.50 -6.19 6.02
CA HIS A 202 3.13 -6.00 6.51
C HIS A 202 2.95 -6.44 7.97
N SER A 203 3.80 -7.31 8.49
CA SER A 203 3.80 -7.76 9.88
C SER A 203 4.01 -6.62 10.88
N PHE A 204 4.77 -5.59 10.49
CA PHE A 204 4.92 -4.36 11.29
C PHE A 204 3.57 -3.69 11.52
N ARG A 205 2.76 -3.56 10.46
CA ARG A 205 1.43 -2.96 10.57
C ARG A 205 0.50 -3.81 11.45
N ILE A 206 0.58 -5.13 11.36
CA ILE A 206 -0.20 -6.04 12.21
C ILE A 206 0.21 -5.84 13.68
N GLY A 207 1.51 -5.85 13.98
CA GLY A 207 2.04 -5.61 15.34
C GLY A 207 1.63 -4.26 15.90
N TYR A 208 1.74 -3.19 15.12
CA TYR A 208 1.33 -1.84 15.51
C TYR A 208 -0.18 -1.75 15.83
N ILE A 209 -1.04 -2.32 14.98
CA ILE A 209 -2.49 -2.36 15.21
C ILE A 209 -2.80 -3.11 16.51
N THR A 210 -2.18 -4.27 16.71
CA THR A 210 -2.37 -5.07 17.92
C THR A 210 -1.93 -4.31 19.17
N GLN A 211 -0.80 -3.60 19.12
CA GLN A 211 -0.31 -2.81 20.24
C GLN A 211 -1.20 -1.60 20.52
N LEU A 212 -1.59 -0.87 19.46
CA LEU A 212 -2.49 0.27 19.60
C LEU A 212 -3.84 -0.13 20.21
N TRP A 213 -4.37 -1.28 19.82
CA TRP A 213 -5.56 -1.87 20.45
C TRP A 213 -5.35 -2.22 21.91
N LYS A 214 -4.21 -2.81 22.26
CA LYS A 214 -3.90 -3.13 23.67
C LYS A 214 -3.84 -1.87 24.55
N ASP A 215 -3.30 -0.79 24.01
CA ASP A 215 -3.11 0.46 24.73
C ASP A 215 -4.43 1.27 24.87
N SER A 216 -5.23 1.33 23.80
CA SER A 216 -6.42 2.18 23.74
C SER A 216 -7.72 1.47 24.18
N LYS A 217 -7.83 0.16 23.92
CA LYS A 217 -9.08 -0.63 24.03
C LYS A 217 -10.25 -0.04 23.21
N ASP A 218 -9.96 0.84 22.26
CA ASP A 218 -10.93 1.52 21.40
C ASP A 218 -10.67 1.16 19.93
N ILE A 219 -11.52 0.31 19.36
CA ILE A 219 -11.38 -0.17 17.98
C ILE A 219 -11.66 0.93 16.96
N GLU A 220 -12.51 1.90 17.26
CA GLU A 220 -12.78 3.02 16.37
C GLU A 220 -11.57 3.97 16.31
N PHE A 221 -10.95 4.25 17.45
CA PHE A 221 -9.68 4.98 17.50
C PHE A 221 -8.59 4.28 16.69
N VAL A 222 -8.45 2.96 16.86
CA VAL A 222 -7.51 2.15 16.07
C VAL A 222 -7.81 2.25 14.58
N LYS A 223 -9.07 2.08 14.18
CA LYS A 223 -9.50 2.19 12.78
C LYS A 223 -9.16 3.56 12.20
N GLN A 224 -9.46 4.63 12.92
CA GLN A 224 -9.17 6.01 12.50
C GLN A 224 -7.66 6.23 12.38
N THR A 225 -6.88 5.87 13.40
CA THR A 225 -5.40 6.01 13.40
C THR A 225 -4.73 5.25 12.26
N ILE A 226 -5.26 4.08 11.88
CA ILE A 226 -4.73 3.27 10.77
C ILE A 226 -5.23 3.76 9.40
N GLY A 227 -6.32 4.51 9.35
CA GLY A 227 -6.97 4.94 8.12
C GLY A 227 -7.72 3.81 7.41
N HIS A 228 -8.33 2.89 8.15
CA HIS A 228 -9.21 1.87 7.59
C HIS A 228 -10.62 2.45 7.37
N ARG A 229 -11.20 2.19 6.20
CA ARG A 229 -12.56 2.64 5.87
C ARG A 229 -13.65 1.84 6.60
N LYS A 230 -13.44 0.53 6.79
CA LYS A 230 -14.40 -0.39 7.39
C LYS A 230 -13.85 -0.92 8.71
N LEU A 231 -14.70 -1.03 9.71
CA LEU A 231 -14.38 -1.58 11.01
C LEU A 231 -13.95 -3.06 10.92
N ASP A 232 -14.64 -3.85 10.08
CA ASP A 232 -14.32 -5.25 9.83
C ASP A 232 -12.86 -5.47 9.44
N THR A 233 -12.26 -4.51 8.70
CA THR A 233 -10.85 -4.60 8.34
C THR A 233 -9.94 -4.48 9.56
N THR A 234 -10.35 -3.71 10.57
CA THR A 234 -9.58 -3.54 11.82
C THR A 234 -9.80 -4.72 12.75
N SER A 235 -11.04 -5.21 12.88
CA SER A 235 -11.39 -6.32 13.76
C SER A 235 -10.60 -7.61 13.44
N THR A 236 -10.23 -7.85 12.18
CA THR A 236 -9.40 -9.01 11.79
C THR A 236 -7.99 -9.03 12.41
N TYR A 237 -7.54 -7.92 13.00
CA TYR A 237 -6.22 -7.78 13.62
C TYR A 237 -6.26 -7.78 15.15
N VAL A 238 -7.45 -7.65 15.75
CA VAL A 238 -7.62 -7.48 17.21
C VAL A 238 -8.32 -8.65 17.89
N THR A 239 -8.64 -9.70 17.13
CA THR A 239 -9.15 -10.99 17.63
C THR A 239 -8.02 -11.91 18.03
#